data_4950cdc67360ce101a5c81fc460674af
#
_entry.id   4950cdc67360ce101a5c81fc460674af
#
_cell.length_a   1.000
_cell.length_b   1.000
_cell.length_c   1.000
_cell.angle_alpha   90.00
_cell.angle_beta   90.00
_cell.angle_gamma   90.00
#
_symmetry.space_group_name_H-M   'P 1'
#
loop_
_entity.id
_entity.type
_entity.pdbx_description
1 polymer ?
#
loop_
_entity_poly.entity_id
_entity_poly.type
_entity_poly.pdbx_seq_one_letter_code
_entity_poly.pdbx_strand_id
1 'polypeptide(L)'
;MLDHTTQATPASMSVEKNVRVPMRDGVHLAADIYRPPAPGKVPALLALSPYGKELQALALTLPPQARPSPLWDGGIEAGDISAVIARGYAHVIADVRGTGGSDGELVGNYDLGGHGEGKDVYDLVEWMAQQPWCDGNVGMIGISYFATVQVMGAAEAPPHLKAIFVNGGHFDMYELCYHGGIMWLMPRASREGRGGDSGVAVRKVTGKSKRVYSREEYQARIRERLADPDIKHWPNMIHVLNYPETHDLWLDFVLNPHDGPFWQDGQAINTAHKIKIPAYFQVKWGRGWTVDGTIDCFNKVQGIKRLDLQPLPPMQERPFHESHDEMFRWYDYWLKGIDTGIMDDNEAPIRVFVEGSRRWRAEKQWPLARTAWTKYFLRPRHRLAATPEPLGADAAPPDGFYQAPFTVTSDVQSLKWTTAPLLADTEMTGPAALYVHVAIDTDDTNLIAKLYDVDAQGNRQVVSSGYLKASHRELDPAQSEPWRPHHPHTRSVPVPAGEVIEYAIRIYSFSNLFKAGHRIQLELMCNEPFADAFSQLLPPDSYHLPSGRATTHKVFRDALHPSHLLLPVIPADGKDG
;
A
#
# COMPACT_ATOMS: atom_id res chain seq x y z
N MET A 1 -1.35 -21.47 -23.48
CA MET A 1 0.09 -21.71 -23.64
C MET A 1 0.61 -20.56 -24.48
N LEU A 2 1.22 -19.57 -23.84
CA LEU A 2 1.92 -18.51 -24.55
C LEU A 2 3.27 -19.07 -24.97
N ASP A 3 3.57 -18.97 -26.24
CA ASP A 3 4.82 -19.46 -26.83
C ASP A 3 5.95 -18.48 -26.47
N HIS A 4 6.74 -18.80 -25.47
CA HIS A 4 7.82 -17.97 -24.92
C HIS A 4 9.17 -18.20 -25.61
N THR A 5 9.19 -18.62 -26.86
CA THR A 5 10.44 -19.01 -27.56
C THR A 5 11.09 -17.92 -28.42
N THR A 6 10.68 -16.67 -28.32
CA THR A 6 11.49 -15.58 -28.88
C THR A 6 12.33 -14.92 -27.81
N GLN A 7 13.49 -15.48 -27.47
CA GLN A 7 14.58 -14.74 -26.86
C GLN A 7 15.00 -13.64 -27.87
N ALA A 8 14.51 -12.42 -27.61
CA ALA A 8 15.09 -11.27 -28.27
C ALA A 8 16.55 -11.20 -27.83
N THR A 9 17.47 -11.33 -28.77
CA THR A 9 18.88 -10.95 -28.56
C THR A 9 18.88 -9.57 -27.93
N PRO A 10 19.70 -9.30 -26.89
CA PRO A 10 19.75 -7.94 -26.30
C PRO A 10 19.94 -6.95 -27.43
N ALA A 11 19.00 -6.06 -27.63
CA ALA A 11 19.11 -5.02 -28.65
C ALA A 11 20.42 -4.28 -28.38
N SER A 12 21.24 -4.05 -29.40
CA SER A 12 22.43 -3.22 -29.23
C SER A 12 21.96 -1.88 -28.65
N MET A 13 22.54 -1.48 -27.53
CA MET A 13 22.16 -0.24 -26.83
C MET A 13 23.42 0.57 -26.50
N SER A 14 23.28 1.88 -26.42
CA SER A 14 24.29 2.76 -25.86
C SER A 14 24.10 2.85 -24.36
N VAL A 15 25.16 2.69 -23.60
CA VAL A 15 25.11 2.69 -22.12
C VAL A 15 26.14 3.68 -21.57
N GLU A 16 25.66 4.60 -20.74
CA GLU A 16 26.52 5.50 -19.95
C GLU A 16 26.29 5.21 -18.47
N LYS A 17 27.37 4.93 -17.74
CA LYS A 17 27.28 4.53 -16.33
C LYS A 17 27.77 5.64 -15.40
N ASN A 18 27.13 5.75 -14.23
CA ASN A 18 27.55 6.67 -13.18
C ASN A 18 27.64 8.14 -13.64
N VAL A 19 26.75 8.56 -14.51
CA VAL A 19 26.66 9.96 -14.95
C VAL A 19 26.28 10.81 -13.73
N ARG A 20 27.06 11.88 -13.50
CA ARG A 20 26.87 12.78 -12.35
C ARG A 20 25.93 13.91 -12.74
N VAL A 21 24.70 13.85 -12.24
CA VAL A 21 23.65 14.84 -12.53
C VAL A 21 23.59 15.87 -11.41
N PRO A 22 23.85 17.16 -11.69
CA PRO A 22 23.85 18.20 -10.66
C PRO A 22 22.40 18.57 -10.26
N MET A 23 22.15 18.62 -8.96
CA MET A 23 20.92 19.15 -8.39
C MET A 23 21.09 20.64 -8.06
N ARG A 24 19.99 21.37 -7.91
CA ARG A 24 19.94 22.82 -7.62
C ARG A 24 20.70 23.22 -6.35
N ASP A 25 20.88 22.31 -5.40
CA ASP A 25 21.57 22.54 -4.14
C ASP A 25 23.07 22.12 -4.16
N GLY A 26 23.58 21.74 -5.35
CA GLY A 26 24.97 21.33 -5.55
C GLY A 26 25.28 19.87 -5.25
N VAL A 27 24.29 19.08 -4.79
CA VAL A 27 24.40 17.61 -4.69
C VAL A 27 24.43 17.02 -6.09
N HIS A 28 25.16 15.92 -6.31
CA HIS A 28 25.14 15.19 -7.57
C HIS A 28 24.53 13.82 -7.38
N LEU A 29 23.50 13.52 -8.15
CA LEU A 29 22.95 12.17 -8.22
C LEU A 29 23.68 11.35 -9.28
N ALA A 30 23.82 10.06 -9.03
CA ALA A 30 24.38 9.11 -9.97
C ALA A 30 23.29 8.43 -10.79
N ALA A 31 23.39 8.49 -12.10
CA ALA A 31 22.46 7.88 -13.02
C ALA A 31 23.16 6.97 -14.02
N ASP A 32 22.51 5.87 -14.40
CA ASP A 32 22.85 5.05 -15.54
C ASP A 32 21.87 5.36 -16.69
N ILE A 33 22.39 5.55 -17.88
CA ILE A 33 21.60 5.95 -19.05
C ILE A 33 21.71 4.85 -20.11
N TYR A 34 20.56 4.29 -20.47
CA TYR A 34 20.43 3.29 -21.53
C TYR A 34 19.67 3.93 -22.70
N ARG A 35 20.16 3.77 -23.93
CA ARG A 35 19.58 4.42 -25.11
C ARG A 35 19.54 3.49 -26.31
N PRO A 36 18.60 3.67 -27.25
CA PRO A 36 18.69 3.04 -28.57
C PRO A 36 20.01 3.39 -29.24
N PRO A 37 20.60 2.48 -30.02
CA PRO A 37 21.91 2.70 -30.66
C PRO A 37 21.84 3.66 -31.84
N ALA A 38 20.64 3.91 -32.38
CA ALA A 38 20.44 4.78 -33.55
C ALA A 38 20.70 6.25 -33.19
N PRO A 39 21.29 7.04 -34.09
CA PRO A 39 21.41 8.47 -33.90
C PRO A 39 20.02 9.13 -33.94
N GLY A 40 19.79 10.09 -33.07
CA GLY A 40 18.53 10.83 -32.99
C GLY A 40 18.12 11.14 -31.57
N LYS A 41 17.13 12.00 -31.45
CA LYS A 41 16.51 12.32 -30.17
C LYS A 41 15.32 11.42 -29.95
N VAL A 42 15.18 10.92 -28.73
CA VAL A 42 14.08 10.03 -28.31
C VAL A 42 13.44 10.54 -27.02
N PRO A 43 12.18 10.24 -26.73
CA PRO A 43 11.61 10.49 -25.42
C PRO A 43 12.29 9.61 -24.36
N ALA A 44 12.24 10.05 -23.10
CA ALA A 44 12.95 9.39 -22.01
C ALA A 44 12.02 8.98 -20.87
N LEU A 45 12.36 7.88 -20.21
CA LEU A 45 11.71 7.40 -19.01
C LEU A 45 12.69 7.40 -17.84
N LEU A 46 12.32 8.09 -16.75
CA LEU A 46 13.10 8.20 -15.51
C LEU A 46 12.62 7.15 -14.49
N ALA A 47 13.56 6.45 -13.88
CA ALA A 47 13.35 5.61 -12.70
C ALA A 47 14.30 6.09 -11.57
N LEU A 48 13.75 6.41 -10.39
CA LEU A 48 14.51 6.92 -9.25
C LEU A 48 14.13 6.16 -7.97
N SER A 49 15.13 5.57 -7.29
CA SER A 49 14.92 4.89 -6.01
C SER A 49 16.20 4.74 -5.20
N PRO A 50 16.12 4.32 -3.91
CA PRO A 50 17.28 3.97 -3.12
C PRO A 50 17.80 2.54 -3.38
N TYR A 51 17.18 1.76 -4.26
CA TYR A 51 17.44 0.31 -4.39
C TYR A 51 18.68 -0.02 -5.23
N GLY A 52 19.40 0.99 -5.72
CA GLY A 52 20.63 0.81 -6.47
C GLY A 52 20.40 0.54 -7.96
N LYS A 53 20.88 1.46 -8.80
CA LYS A 53 20.79 1.36 -10.26
C LYS A 53 21.50 0.14 -10.83
N GLU A 54 22.54 -0.34 -10.15
CA GLU A 54 23.26 -1.57 -10.51
C GLU A 54 22.40 -2.82 -10.33
N LEU A 55 21.58 -2.84 -9.27
CA LEU A 55 20.62 -3.93 -9.06
C LEU A 55 19.55 -3.93 -10.16
N GLN A 56 19.05 -2.75 -10.54
CA GLN A 56 18.08 -2.64 -11.63
C GLN A 56 18.65 -3.14 -12.97
N ALA A 57 19.96 -2.97 -13.20
CA ALA A 57 20.64 -3.45 -14.40
C ALA A 57 20.68 -4.98 -14.52
N LEU A 58 20.41 -5.73 -13.47
CA LEU A 58 20.30 -7.19 -13.52
C LEU A 58 19.14 -7.63 -14.43
N ALA A 59 18.13 -6.78 -14.68
CA ALA A 59 17.10 -7.03 -15.67
C ALA A 59 17.64 -7.34 -17.08
N LEU A 60 18.87 -6.87 -17.40
CA LEU A 60 19.53 -7.15 -18.68
C LEU A 60 20.10 -8.58 -18.77
N THR A 61 20.37 -9.21 -17.65
CA THR A 61 21.05 -10.50 -17.57
C THR A 61 20.14 -11.64 -17.12
N LEU A 62 18.95 -11.31 -16.63
CA LEU A 62 17.98 -12.30 -16.17
C LEU A 62 17.03 -12.67 -17.29
N PRO A 63 16.88 -13.96 -17.60
CA PRO A 63 15.83 -14.40 -18.48
C PRO A 63 14.46 -14.11 -17.83
N PRO A 64 13.41 -13.91 -18.63
CA PRO A 64 12.05 -13.85 -18.13
C PRO A 64 11.75 -15.04 -17.23
N GLN A 65 11.31 -14.80 -16.01
CA GLN A 65 11.06 -15.84 -15.02
C GLN A 65 9.58 -16.22 -15.04
N ALA A 66 9.26 -17.47 -15.38
CA ALA A 66 7.90 -18.00 -15.30
C ALA A 66 7.38 -18.10 -13.85
N ARG A 67 8.27 -18.02 -12.86
CA ARG A 67 7.97 -17.95 -11.43
C ARG A 67 8.97 -17.04 -10.75
N PRO A 68 8.54 -16.23 -9.76
CA PRO A 68 9.46 -15.42 -8.98
C PRO A 68 10.55 -16.29 -8.33
N SER A 69 11.78 -15.89 -8.47
CA SER A 69 12.90 -16.50 -7.76
C SER A 69 13.12 -15.77 -6.45
N PRO A 70 13.32 -16.48 -5.32
CA PRO A 70 13.67 -15.84 -4.05
C PRO A 70 14.93 -14.97 -4.11
N LEU A 71 15.81 -15.23 -5.08
CA LEU A 71 17.02 -14.44 -5.31
C LEU A 71 16.74 -13.07 -5.92
N TRP A 72 15.60 -12.92 -6.61
CA TRP A 72 15.25 -11.74 -7.38
C TRP A 72 14.00 -11.03 -6.86
N ASP A 73 13.43 -11.57 -5.80
CA ASP A 73 12.23 -11.03 -5.21
C ASP A 73 12.52 -9.69 -4.52
N GLY A 74 11.85 -8.65 -4.97
CA GLY A 74 11.75 -7.38 -4.27
C GLY A 74 12.69 -6.26 -4.69
N GLY A 75 13.66 -6.44 -5.58
CA GLY A 75 14.66 -5.41 -5.88
C GLY A 75 14.63 -4.82 -7.29
N ILE A 76 14.19 -5.57 -8.31
CA ILE A 76 14.21 -5.11 -9.71
C ILE A 76 12.87 -4.49 -10.05
N GLU A 77 12.74 -3.20 -9.87
CA GLU A 77 11.48 -2.46 -9.90
C GLU A 77 11.44 -1.30 -10.92
N ALA A 78 12.57 -1.01 -11.60
CA ALA A 78 12.66 0.07 -12.58
C ALA A 78 12.06 -0.27 -13.96
N GLY A 79 11.58 -1.48 -14.17
CA GLY A 79 11.08 -1.97 -15.45
C GLY A 79 12.13 -2.70 -16.29
N ASP A 80 11.69 -3.28 -17.42
CA ASP A 80 12.57 -3.99 -18.35
C ASP A 80 13.31 -3.02 -19.25
N ILE A 81 14.61 -2.86 -19.01
CA ILE A 81 15.48 -1.98 -19.77
C ILE A 81 15.45 -2.33 -21.26
N SER A 82 15.51 -3.61 -21.61
CA SER A 82 15.53 -4.07 -23.01
C SER A 82 14.23 -3.73 -23.73
N ALA A 83 13.09 -3.92 -23.07
CA ALA A 83 11.78 -3.56 -23.63
C ALA A 83 11.62 -2.06 -23.83
N VAL A 84 12.07 -1.24 -22.87
CA VAL A 84 12.05 0.23 -22.96
C VAL A 84 12.89 0.71 -24.15
N ILE A 85 14.12 0.18 -24.30
CA ILE A 85 15.01 0.54 -25.41
C ILE A 85 14.45 0.06 -26.76
N ALA A 86 13.95 -1.17 -26.84
CA ALA A 86 13.34 -1.71 -28.07
C ALA A 86 12.11 -0.90 -28.51
N ARG A 87 11.38 -0.30 -27.57
CA ARG A 87 10.25 0.58 -27.86
C ARG A 87 10.68 1.98 -28.30
N GLY A 88 11.98 2.29 -28.29
CA GLY A 88 12.53 3.57 -28.75
C GLY A 88 12.49 4.68 -27.72
N TYR A 89 12.62 4.34 -26.44
CA TYR A 89 12.81 5.30 -25.33
C TYR A 89 14.25 5.25 -24.83
N ALA A 90 14.75 6.36 -24.30
CA ALA A 90 15.88 6.32 -23.39
C ALA A 90 15.37 5.94 -21.99
N HIS A 91 16.13 5.14 -21.26
CA HIS A 91 15.83 4.76 -19.89
C HIS A 91 16.93 5.28 -18.96
N VAL A 92 16.59 6.16 -18.04
CA VAL A 92 17.49 6.74 -17.06
C VAL A 92 17.13 6.16 -15.68
N ILE A 93 18.07 5.47 -15.07
CA ILE A 93 17.91 4.88 -13.73
C ILE A 93 18.87 5.57 -12.78
N ALA A 94 18.36 6.24 -11.76
CA ALA A 94 19.15 7.02 -10.82
C ALA A 94 18.98 6.55 -9.37
N ASP A 95 20.05 6.71 -8.60
CA ASP A 95 20.03 6.51 -7.15
C ASP A 95 19.58 7.80 -6.46
N VAL A 96 18.68 7.70 -5.46
CA VAL A 96 18.33 8.86 -4.63
C VAL A 96 19.53 9.34 -3.82
N ARG A 97 19.49 10.59 -3.36
CA ARG A 97 20.56 11.18 -2.56
C ARG A 97 20.94 10.32 -1.34
N GLY A 98 22.25 10.20 -1.04
CA GLY A 98 22.77 9.41 0.08
C GLY A 98 22.75 7.90 -0.13
N THR A 99 22.41 7.41 -1.33
CA THR A 99 22.40 5.99 -1.67
C THR A 99 23.22 5.69 -2.92
N GLY A 100 23.62 4.43 -3.09
CA GLY A 100 24.34 3.95 -4.27
C GLY A 100 25.53 4.83 -4.63
N GLY A 101 25.54 5.34 -5.86
CA GLY A 101 26.56 6.27 -6.39
C GLY A 101 26.27 7.74 -6.12
N SER A 102 25.11 8.11 -5.59
CA SER A 102 24.69 9.50 -5.37
C SER A 102 25.34 10.13 -4.13
N ASP A 103 25.60 11.44 -4.21
CA ASP A 103 26.04 12.23 -3.06
C ASP A 103 24.85 12.61 -2.18
N GLY A 104 25.14 13.40 -1.13
CA GLY A 104 24.13 13.89 -0.20
C GLY A 104 23.82 12.90 0.91
N GLU A 105 22.63 13.02 1.47
CA GLU A 105 22.19 12.25 2.62
C GLU A 105 20.72 11.87 2.47
N LEU A 106 20.40 10.61 2.70
CA LEU A 106 19.03 10.13 2.80
C LEU A 106 18.46 10.49 4.17
N VAL A 107 17.40 11.29 4.20
CA VAL A 107 16.70 11.67 5.43
C VAL A 107 15.36 10.98 5.46
N GLY A 108 15.22 10.00 6.34
CA GLY A 108 14.01 9.19 6.40
C GLY A 108 13.81 8.32 5.16
N ASN A 109 12.63 7.75 5.07
CA ASN A 109 12.20 7.00 3.90
C ASN A 109 11.14 7.84 3.18
N TYR A 110 11.21 7.93 1.84
CA TYR A 110 10.28 8.73 1.05
C TYR A 110 10.25 10.22 1.45
N ASP A 111 11.42 10.80 1.64
CA ASP A 111 11.58 12.24 1.87
C ASP A 111 10.69 12.81 3.01
N LEU A 112 10.57 12.08 4.07
CA LEU A 112 9.94 12.59 5.28
C LEU A 112 10.70 13.77 5.93
N GLY A 113 11.46 14.56 5.17
CA GLY A 113 12.39 15.51 5.79
C GLY A 113 12.80 16.76 5.04
N GLY A 114 12.26 17.07 3.89
CA GLY A 114 12.35 18.47 3.44
C GLY A 114 13.35 18.85 2.35
N HIS A 115 14.18 17.97 1.80
CA HIS A 115 14.90 18.28 0.55
C HIS A 115 14.20 17.75 -0.69
N GLY A 116 13.11 17.04 -0.51
CA GLY A 116 12.17 16.66 -1.53
C GLY A 116 12.77 15.83 -2.65
N GLU A 117 12.66 14.51 -2.56
CA GLU A 117 12.87 13.65 -3.73
C GLU A 117 12.08 14.16 -4.93
N GLY A 118 10.93 14.81 -4.71
CA GLY A 118 10.18 15.53 -5.74
C GLY A 118 11.00 16.62 -6.42
N LYS A 119 11.82 17.38 -5.67
CA LYS A 119 12.72 18.40 -6.23
C LYS A 119 13.88 17.78 -7.01
N ASP A 120 14.39 16.66 -6.52
CA ASP A 120 15.42 15.89 -7.25
C ASP A 120 14.86 15.35 -8.57
N VAL A 121 13.62 14.85 -8.57
CA VAL A 121 12.92 14.46 -9.81
C VAL A 121 12.78 15.65 -10.75
N TYR A 122 12.39 16.82 -10.25
CA TYR A 122 12.31 18.03 -11.08
C TYR A 122 13.66 18.29 -11.77
N ASP A 123 14.76 18.33 -11.00
CA ASP A 123 16.08 18.64 -11.54
C ASP A 123 16.56 17.56 -12.52
N LEU A 124 16.31 16.28 -12.23
CA LEU A 124 16.62 15.17 -13.15
C LEU A 124 15.84 15.27 -14.46
N VAL A 125 14.54 15.54 -14.42
CA VAL A 125 13.69 15.68 -15.60
C VAL A 125 14.19 16.83 -16.48
N GLU A 126 14.45 18.00 -15.89
CA GLU A 126 14.92 19.18 -16.63
C GLU A 126 16.33 18.98 -17.19
N TRP A 127 17.22 18.28 -16.44
CA TRP A 127 18.52 17.91 -16.94
C TRP A 127 18.43 16.93 -18.12
N MET A 128 17.57 15.91 -18.04
CA MET A 128 17.35 14.94 -19.12
C MET A 128 16.86 15.61 -20.40
N ALA A 129 15.90 16.53 -20.27
CA ALA A 129 15.33 17.25 -21.39
C ALA A 129 16.36 18.09 -22.18
N GLN A 130 17.42 18.53 -21.54
CA GLN A 130 18.51 19.31 -22.15
C GLN A 130 19.58 18.45 -22.83
N GLN A 131 19.53 17.12 -22.65
CA GLN A 131 20.55 16.25 -23.24
C GLN A 131 20.40 16.15 -24.76
N PRO A 132 21.52 16.02 -25.50
CA PRO A 132 21.49 15.98 -26.97
C PRO A 132 20.71 14.78 -27.52
N TRP A 133 20.52 13.74 -26.74
CA TRP A 133 19.79 12.53 -27.10
C TRP A 133 18.30 12.57 -26.73
N CYS A 134 17.84 13.53 -25.93
CA CYS A 134 16.45 13.65 -25.51
C CYS A 134 15.67 14.61 -26.44
N ASP A 135 14.43 14.25 -26.78
CA ASP A 135 13.54 15.10 -27.58
C ASP A 135 12.77 16.14 -26.75
N GLY A 136 12.96 16.13 -25.41
CA GLY A 136 12.29 17.01 -24.48
C GLY A 136 10.99 16.43 -23.89
N ASN A 137 10.60 15.21 -24.25
CA ASN A 137 9.45 14.53 -23.67
C ASN A 137 9.92 13.50 -22.66
N VAL A 138 9.60 13.70 -21.38
CA VAL A 138 10.00 12.83 -20.28
C VAL A 138 8.77 12.23 -19.61
N GLY A 139 8.83 10.93 -19.33
CA GLY A 139 7.90 10.20 -18.47
C GLY A 139 8.67 9.55 -17.31
N MET A 140 7.95 8.87 -16.41
CA MET A 140 8.56 8.13 -15.31
C MET A 140 8.04 6.70 -15.26
N ILE A 141 8.88 5.77 -14.79
CA ILE A 141 8.60 4.32 -14.78
C ILE A 141 9.01 3.69 -13.46
N GLY A 142 8.39 2.58 -13.16
CA GLY A 142 8.71 1.72 -12.03
C GLY A 142 7.56 1.61 -11.04
N ILE A 143 7.69 0.65 -10.12
CA ILE A 143 6.65 0.35 -9.13
C ILE A 143 7.12 0.66 -7.72
N SER A 144 6.21 0.55 -6.73
CA SER A 144 6.52 0.68 -5.31
C SER A 144 7.14 2.04 -5.00
N TYR A 145 8.38 2.09 -4.52
CA TYR A 145 9.10 3.35 -4.28
C TYR A 145 9.17 4.22 -5.54
N PHE A 146 9.55 3.63 -6.68
CA PHE A 146 9.59 4.34 -7.97
C PHE A 146 8.25 4.97 -8.35
N ALA A 147 7.13 4.34 -7.97
CA ALA A 147 5.80 4.89 -8.21
C ALA A 147 5.49 6.06 -7.26
N THR A 148 5.91 5.99 -6.01
CA THR A 148 5.71 7.06 -5.03
C THR A 148 6.43 8.34 -5.46
N VAL A 149 7.69 8.24 -5.87
CA VAL A 149 8.47 9.40 -6.30
C VAL A 149 7.95 10.02 -7.62
N GLN A 150 7.23 9.28 -8.46
CA GLN A 150 6.54 9.85 -9.63
C GLN A 150 5.49 10.88 -9.20
N VAL A 151 4.69 10.55 -8.18
CA VAL A 151 3.67 11.48 -7.64
C VAL A 151 4.32 12.70 -7.00
N MET A 152 5.40 12.50 -6.23
CA MET A 152 6.15 13.59 -5.61
C MET A 152 6.76 14.52 -6.67
N GLY A 153 7.39 13.95 -7.70
CA GLY A 153 8.01 14.72 -8.79
C GLY A 153 6.99 15.45 -9.66
N ALA A 154 5.87 14.81 -9.99
CA ALA A 154 4.81 15.42 -10.78
C ALA A 154 4.15 16.59 -10.04
N ALA A 155 4.09 16.55 -8.71
CA ALA A 155 3.57 17.64 -7.87
C ALA A 155 4.47 18.90 -7.90
N GLU A 156 5.77 18.75 -8.19
CA GLU A 156 6.71 19.87 -8.40
C GLU A 156 6.58 20.50 -9.81
N ALA A 157 5.80 19.88 -10.69
CA ALA A 157 5.45 20.36 -12.02
C ALA A 157 6.65 20.71 -12.94
N PRO A 158 7.63 19.79 -13.15
CA PRO A 158 8.71 20.05 -14.11
C PRO A 158 8.15 20.17 -15.53
N PRO A 159 8.50 21.21 -16.30
CA PRO A 159 7.90 21.51 -17.63
C PRO A 159 8.02 20.37 -18.65
N HIS A 160 9.08 19.57 -18.54
CA HIS A 160 9.34 18.50 -19.50
C HIS A 160 8.79 17.14 -19.07
N LEU A 161 8.20 16.99 -17.86
CA LEU A 161 7.46 15.80 -17.47
C LEU A 161 6.07 15.84 -18.11
N LYS A 162 5.82 14.96 -19.08
CA LYS A 162 4.59 14.97 -19.88
C LYS A 162 3.51 14.03 -19.38
N ALA A 163 3.88 12.92 -18.78
CA ALA A 163 2.96 11.94 -18.20
C ALA A 163 3.67 11.05 -17.16
N ILE A 164 2.89 10.45 -16.26
CA ILE A 164 3.37 9.45 -15.30
C ILE A 164 2.57 8.16 -15.40
N PHE A 165 3.22 7.03 -15.05
CA PHE A 165 2.59 5.71 -14.96
C PHE A 165 2.95 5.07 -13.62
N VAL A 166 2.02 5.14 -12.69
CA VAL A 166 2.19 4.90 -11.26
C VAL A 166 1.66 3.53 -10.90
N ASN A 167 2.52 2.58 -10.56
CA ASN A 167 2.13 1.21 -10.28
C ASN A 167 2.45 0.82 -8.82
N GLY A 168 1.41 0.64 -8.00
CA GLY A 168 1.53 0.10 -6.63
C GLY A 168 2.38 0.96 -5.68
N GLY A 169 2.27 2.28 -5.77
CA GLY A 169 3.00 3.21 -4.89
C GLY A 169 2.45 3.27 -3.47
N HIS A 170 3.22 3.89 -2.59
CA HIS A 170 2.88 4.14 -1.18
C HIS A 170 2.76 5.64 -0.97
N PHE A 171 1.55 6.14 -0.83
CA PHE A 171 1.30 7.58 -0.86
C PHE A 171 1.03 8.20 0.50
N ASP A 172 0.63 7.37 1.46
CA ASP A 172 0.44 7.70 2.86
C ASP A 172 1.42 6.88 3.72
N MET A 173 2.40 7.55 4.32
CA MET A 173 3.46 6.90 5.08
C MET A 173 3.03 6.46 6.47
N TYR A 174 2.07 7.16 7.07
CA TYR A 174 1.51 6.70 8.33
C TYR A 174 0.74 5.39 8.10
N GLU A 175 -0.17 5.38 7.13
CA GLU A 175 -0.95 4.18 6.79
C GLU A 175 -0.05 3.02 6.29
N LEU A 176 1.11 3.29 5.67
CA LEU A 176 2.10 2.25 5.36
C LEU A 176 2.67 1.58 6.62
N CYS A 177 2.82 2.33 7.71
CA CYS A 177 3.50 1.84 8.92
C CYS A 177 2.54 1.43 10.03
N TYR A 178 1.33 2.00 10.05
CA TYR A 178 0.33 1.82 11.10
C TYR A 178 -1.07 1.66 10.51
N HIS A 179 -1.49 0.43 10.27
CA HIS A 179 -2.84 0.15 9.77
C HIS A 179 -3.85 0.32 10.92
N GLY A 180 -4.71 1.32 10.81
CA GLY A 180 -5.66 1.65 11.88
C GLY A 180 -4.99 1.92 13.25
N GLY A 181 -3.77 2.44 13.26
CA GLY A 181 -2.98 2.66 14.48
C GLY A 181 -2.22 1.43 15.00
N ILE A 182 -2.35 0.27 14.38
CA ILE A 182 -1.59 -0.94 14.72
C ILE A 182 -0.32 -0.98 13.86
N MET A 183 0.84 -1.05 14.50
CA MET A 183 2.12 -1.08 13.79
C MET A 183 2.23 -2.31 12.89
N TRP A 184 2.53 -2.09 11.62
CA TRP A 184 2.82 -3.14 10.66
C TRP A 184 4.31 -3.48 10.65
N LEU A 185 4.65 -4.76 10.71
CA LEU A 185 6.03 -5.21 10.92
C LEU A 185 6.82 -5.43 9.63
N MET A 186 6.17 -5.38 8.45
CA MET A 186 6.86 -5.59 7.17
C MET A 186 7.97 -4.55 6.90
N PRO A 187 7.81 -3.24 7.19
CA PRO A 187 8.89 -2.28 7.01
C PRO A 187 10.16 -2.67 7.79
N ARG A 188 10.00 -3.34 8.92
CA ARG A 188 11.09 -3.91 9.69
C ARG A 188 11.79 -5.04 8.94
N ALA A 189 11.02 -6.03 8.47
CA ALA A 189 11.58 -7.19 7.78
C ALA A 189 12.40 -6.79 6.56
N SER A 190 11.92 -5.81 5.79
CA SER A 190 12.64 -5.30 4.62
C SER A 190 13.92 -4.54 4.95
N ARG A 191 14.14 -4.11 6.19
CA ARG A 191 15.29 -3.27 6.58
C ARG A 191 16.27 -3.93 7.52
N GLU A 192 15.82 -4.85 8.36
CA GLU A 192 16.66 -5.56 9.33
C GLU A 192 17.00 -6.99 8.90
N GLY A 193 16.04 -7.71 8.30
CA GLY A 193 16.14 -9.15 8.08
C GLY A 193 16.99 -9.55 6.90
N ARG A 194 17.24 -8.64 5.97
CA ARG A 194 17.88 -8.95 4.70
C ARG A 194 19.23 -8.26 4.52
N GLY A 195 19.93 -7.91 5.61
CA GLY A 195 21.27 -7.35 5.51
C GLY A 195 21.35 -6.08 4.66
N GLY A 196 20.37 -5.21 4.74
CA GLY A 196 20.23 -4.08 3.83
C GLY A 196 19.71 -4.49 2.47
N ASP A 197 18.99 -5.56 2.40
CA ASP A 197 18.62 -6.28 1.23
C ASP A 197 17.38 -5.76 0.50
N SER A 198 16.81 -4.69 0.86
CA SER A 198 16.04 -3.92 -0.12
C SER A 198 16.98 -3.34 -1.20
N GLY A 199 18.24 -3.81 -1.24
CA GLY A 199 19.23 -3.30 -2.16
C GLY A 199 19.66 -1.87 -1.87
N VAL A 200 19.30 -1.34 -0.68
CA VAL A 200 19.66 0.04 -0.30
C VAL A 200 21.12 0.09 0.09
N ALA A 201 21.96 0.44 -0.86
CA ALA A 201 23.37 0.76 -0.61
C ALA A 201 23.44 2.13 0.05
N VAL A 202 23.04 2.22 1.31
CA VAL A 202 23.02 3.47 2.06
C VAL A 202 24.45 3.93 2.33
N ARG A 203 24.81 5.12 1.87
CA ARG A 203 26.10 5.75 2.14
C ARG A 203 26.04 6.68 3.35
N LYS A 204 24.99 7.48 3.42
CA LYS A 204 24.75 8.39 4.53
C LYS A 204 23.25 8.54 4.75
N VAL A 205 22.80 8.13 5.92
CA VAL A 205 21.39 8.22 6.33
C VAL A 205 21.28 8.82 7.72
N THR A 206 20.28 9.63 7.93
CA THR A 206 19.87 10.10 9.26
C THR A 206 18.36 10.02 9.36
N GLY A 207 17.84 9.36 10.40
CA GLY A 207 16.42 9.33 10.69
C GLY A 207 15.85 10.73 10.90
N LYS A 208 14.67 10.97 10.39
CA LYS A 208 13.96 12.26 10.55
C LYS A 208 13.76 12.60 12.03
N SER A 209 13.47 11.62 12.88
CA SER A 209 13.30 11.81 14.33
C SER A 209 14.50 12.48 14.98
N LYS A 210 15.73 12.15 14.58
CA LYS A 210 16.96 12.78 15.08
C LYS A 210 17.13 14.24 14.65
N ARG A 211 16.42 14.65 13.59
CA ARG A 211 16.48 16.04 13.08
C ARG A 211 15.37 16.92 13.61
N VAL A 212 14.17 16.38 13.77
CA VAL A 212 12.97 17.16 14.14
C VAL A 212 12.78 17.26 15.64
N TYR A 213 13.31 16.33 16.44
CA TYR A 213 13.19 16.32 17.89
C TYR A 213 14.47 16.82 18.55
N SER A 214 14.33 17.57 19.65
CA SER A 214 15.43 17.84 20.55
C SER A 214 15.97 16.53 21.15
N ARG A 215 17.19 16.56 21.67
CA ARG A 215 17.77 15.38 22.30
C ARG A 215 16.91 14.84 23.44
N GLU A 216 16.33 15.73 24.23
CA GLU A 216 15.46 15.40 25.35
C GLU A 216 14.16 14.73 24.89
N GLU A 217 13.52 15.27 23.86
CA GLU A 217 12.30 14.69 23.26
C GLU A 217 12.56 13.33 22.64
N TYR A 218 13.65 13.21 21.89
CA TYR A 218 14.04 11.93 21.28
C TYR A 218 14.24 10.85 22.34
N GLN A 219 14.97 11.18 23.43
CA GLN A 219 15.17 10.26 24.55
C GLN A 219 13.88 9.95 25.32
N ALA A 220 12.97 10.91 25.43
CA ALA A 220 11.67 10.72 26.07
C ALA A 220 10.81 9.71 25.26
N ARG A 221 10.78 9.85 23.94
CA ARG A 221 10.08 8.93 23.05
C ARG A 221 10.64 7.51 23.14
N ILE A 222 11.95 7.34 23.18
CA ILE A 222 12.58 6.03 23.38
C ILE A 222 12.09 5.39 24.70
N ARG A 223 12.11 6.14 25.80
CA ARG A 223 11.61 5.62 27.10
C ARG A 223 10.14 5.25 27.07
N GLU A 224 9.31 6.06 26.42
CA GLU A 224 7.88 5.80 26.24
C GLU A 224 7.68 4.48 25.46
N ARG A 225 8.38 4.30 24.34
CA ARG A 225 8.26 3.07 23.55
C ARG A 225 8.81 1.84 24.27
N LEU A 226 9.89 1.96 25.05
CA LEU A 226 10.39 0.86 25.89
C LEU A 226 9.38 0.45 27.00
N ALA A 227 8.54 1.38 27.44
CA ALA A 227 7.50 1.11 28.43
C ALA A 227 6.18 0.58 27.80
N ASP A 228 6.02 0.69 26.49
CA ASP A 228 4.81 0.26 25.78
C ASP A 228 4.59 -1.26 25.96
N PRO A 229 3.42 -1.69 26.49
CA PRO A 229 3.09 -3.09 26.69
C PRO A 229 3.23 -3.96 25.44
N ASP A 230 2.97 -3.40 24.25
CA ASP A 230 3.02 -4.14 22.99
C ASP A 230 4.47 -4.32 22.49
N ILE A 231 5.40 -3.47 22.93
CA ILE A 231 6.80 -3.46 22.49
C ILE A 231 7.74 -4.12 23.50
N LYS A 232 7.54 -3.88 24.80
CA LYS A 232 8.48 -4.23 25.87
C LYS A 232 8.88 -5.72 25.97
N HIS A 233 8.21 -6.60 25.25
CA HIS A 233 8.51 -8.03 25.20
C HIS A 233 9.09 -8.50 23.86
N TRP A 234 9.33 -7.56 22.91
CA TRP A 234 9.90 -7.87 21.60
C TRP A 234 11.40 -7.67 21.59
N PRO A 235 12.23 -8.75 21.56
CA PRO A 235 13.69 -8.63 21.70
C PRO A 235 14.31 -7.66 20.72
N ASN A 236 13.91 -7.73 19.46
CA ASN A 236 14.50 -6.88 18.40
C ASN A 236 14.14 -5.41 18.59
N MET A 237 12.90 -5.08 19.02
CA MET A 237 12.51 -3.69 19.27
C MET A 237 13.21 -3.13 20.50
N ILE A 238 13.31 -3.93 21.57
CA ILE A 238 14.08 -3.57 22.76
C ILE A 238 15.52 -3.30 22.39
N HIS A 239 16.12 -4.17 21.56
CA HIS A 239 17.50 -4.00 21.10
C HIS A 239 17.69 -2.68 20.36
N VAL A 240 16.84 -2.42 19.35
CA VAL A 240 16.90 -1.18 18.54
C VAL A 240 16.70 0.07 19.39
N LEU A 241 15.74 0.05 20.32
CA LEU A 241 15.48 1.19 21.21
C LEU A 241 16.61 1.46 22.22
N ASN A 242 17.34 0.42 22.62
CA ASN A 242 18.51 0.58 23.51
C ASN A 242 19.80 0.96 22.75
N TYR A 243 19.85 0.68 21.45
CA TYR A 243 20.99 1.01 20.58
C TYR A 243 20.54 1.83 19.36
N PRO A 244 19.99 3.04 19.60
CA PRO A 244 19.32 3.84 18.57
C PRO A 244 20.24 4.35 17.46
N GLU A 245 21.57 4.20 17.63
CA GLU A 245 22.56 4.64 16.62
C GLU A 245 22.67 3.68 15.43
N THR A 246 22.10 2.49 15.53
CA THR A 246 22.28 1.42 14.55
C THR A 246 21.20 1.33 13.48
N HIS A 247 20.00 1.91 13.71
CA HIS A 247 18.83 1.70 12.86
C HIS A 247 17.95 2.94 12.71
N ASP A 248 18.52 4.03 12.21
CA ASP A 248 17.86 5.34 12.13
C ASP A 248 16.48 5.31 11.44
N LEU A 249 16.37 4.66 10.30
CA LEU A 249 15.10 4.64 9.53
C LEU A 249 14.02 3.81 10.21
N TRP A 250 14.41 2.73 10.87
CA TRP A 250 13.47 1.90 11.62
C TRP A 250 12.95 2.62 12.86
N LEU A 251 13.83 3.32 13.56
CA LEU A 251 13.45 4.10 14.74
C LEU A 251 12.44 5.20 14.41
N ASP A 252 12.51 5.80 13.23
CA ASP A 252 11.51 6.79 12.80
C ASP A 252 10.10 6.21 12.86
N PHE A 253 9.92 4.96 12.45
CA PHE A 253 8.60 4.32 12.54
C PHE A 253 8.22 3.99 13.97
N VAL A 254 9.13 3.39 14.75
CA VAL A 254 8.86 2.98 16.14
C VAL A 254 8.57 4.19 17.03
N LEU A 255 9.26 5.31 16.84
CA LEU A 255 9.14 6.49 17.71
C LEU A 255 7.93 7.36 17.42
N ASN A 256 7.21 7.13 16.31
CA ASN A 256 6.11 7.97 15.87
C ASN A 256 4.81 7.17 15.66
N PRO A 257 4.20 6.64 16.76
CA PRO A 257 2.99 5.81 16.68
C PRO A 257 1.71 6.59 16.31
N HIS A 258 1.77 7.92 16.35
CA HIS A 258 0.64 8.78 16.04
C HIS A 258 0.86 9.53 14.72
N ASP A 259 -0.20 9.66 13.94
CA ASP A 259 -0.19 10.53 12.77
C ASP A 259 -0.12 12.01 13.20
N GLY A 260 0.61 12.81 12.44
CA GLY A 260 0.81 14.22 12.75
C GLY A 260 1.91 14.84 11.89
N PRO A 261 2.45 16.00 12.29
CA PRO A 261 3.42 16.75 11.48
C PRO A 261 4.63 15.92 11.02
N PHE A 262 5.05 14.95 11.84
CA PHE A 262 6.14 14.06 11.46
C PHE A 262 5.84 13.27 10.17
N TRP A 263 4.64 12.72 10.04
CA TRP A 263 4.22 11.93 8.89
C TRP A 263 3.67 12.81 7.76
N GLN A 264 2.94 13.88 8.12
CA GLN A 264 2.23 14.73 7.15
C GLN A 264 3.16 15.57 6.26
N ASP A 265 4.37 15.87 6.74
CA ASP A 265 5.36 16.61 5.99
C ASP A 265 6.01 15.71 4.92
N GLY A 266 5.92 16.09 3.66
CA GLY A 266 6.51 15.37 2.52
C GLY A 266 5.69 14.18 1.99
N GLN A 267 4.50 13.88 2.53
CA GLN A 267 3.67 12.79 2.02
C GLN A 267 3.16 13.05 0.60
N ALA A 268 3.33 12.06 -0.28
CA ALA A 268 2.91 12.14 -1.68
C ALA A 268 1.40 12.41 -1.83
N ILE A 269 0.57 11.79 -0.98
CA ILE A 269 -0.89 11.96 -1.02
C ILE A 269 -1.34 13.40 -0.74
N ASN A 270 -0.55 14.17 0.03
CA ASN A 270 -0.88 15.54 0.37
C ASN A 270 -0.62 16.52 -0.79
N THR A 271 0.23 16.14 -1.74
CA THR A 271 0.62 16.96 -2.88
C THR A 271 -0.02 16.53 -4.20
N ALA A 272 -0.66 15.36 -4.26
CA ALA A 272 -1.27 14.80 -5.47
C ALA A 272 -2.26 15.75 -6.17
N HIS A 273 -2.95 16.62 -5.40
CA HIS A 273 -3.87 17.63 -5.95
C HIS A 273 -3.19 18.70 -6.82
N LYS A 274 -1.86 18.81 -6.78
CA LYS A 274 -1.09 19.73 -7.62
C LYS A 274 -0.82 19.16 -9.03
N ILE A 275 -1.00 17.85 -9.23
CA ILE A 275 -0.69 17.16 -10.48
C ILE A 275 -1.71 17.52 -11.54
N LYS A 276 -1.25 18.11 -12.63
CA LYS A 276 -2.07 18.52 -13.79
C LYS A 276 -1.74 17.76 -15.07
N ILE A 277 -0.61 17.06 -15.09
CA ILE A 277 -0.21 16.22 -16.23
C ILE A 277 -1.00 14.93 -16.24
N PRO A 278 -1.09 14.23 -17.39
CA PRO A 278 -1.70 12.91 -17.48
C PRO A 278 -1.07 11.90 -16.53
N ALA A 279 -1.91 11.17 -15.78
CA ALA A 279 -1.47 10.21 -14.79
C ALA A 279 -2.23 8.88 -14.90
N TYR A 280 -1.52 7.77 -15.08
CA TYR A 280 -2.09 6.43 -15.07
C TYR A 280 -1.71 5.72 -13.78
N PHE A 281 -2.70 5.22 -13.07
CA PHE A 281 -2.51 4.48 -11.83
C PHE A 281 -2.85 3.01 -12.03
N GLN A 282 -2.01 2.13 -11.50
CA GLN A 282 -2.31 0.69 -11.42
C GLN A 282 -2.06 0.19 -10.01
N VAL A 283 -2.93 -0.68 -9.52
CA VAL A 283 -2.74 -1.37 -8.25
C VAL A 283 -3.43 -2.72 -8.28
N LYS A 284 -2.83 -3.73 -7.66
CA LYS A 284 -3.41 -5.08 -7.53
C LYS A 284 -4.22 -5.19 -6.24
N TRP A 285 -5.34 -5.91 -6.30
CA TRP A 285 -6.08 -6.28 -5.09
C TRP A 285 -5.17 -7.02 -4.09
N GLY A 286 -5.56 -7.09 -2.82
CA GLY A 286 -4.89 -7.89 -1.79
C GLY A 286 -4.03 -7.11 -0.79
N ARG A 287 -3.53 -5.93 -1.15
CA ARG A 287 -2.89 -4.99 -0.20
C ARG A 287 -3.80 -3.78 -0.04
N GLY A 288 -4.83 -3.92 0.80
CA GLY A 288 -5.94 -2.97 0.89
C GLY A 288 -5.50 -1.52 1.10
N TRP A 289 -4.53 -1.27 1.96
CA TRP A 289 -3.97 0.06 2.22
C TRP A 289 -3.29 0.67 0.96
N THR A 290 -2.60 -0.12 0.15
CA THR A 290 -2.03 0.33 -1.13
C THR A 290 -3.16 0.64 -2.13
N VAL A 291 -4.20 -0.18 -2.15
CA VAL A 291 -5.38 0.03 -3.03
C VAL A 291 -6.06 1.34 -2.69
N ASP A 292 -6.41 1.53 -1.42
CA ASP A 292 -7.13 2.73 -0.99
C ASP A 292 -6.27 4.00 -1.15
N GLY A 293 -4.96 3.92 -0.83
CA GLY A 293 -4.02 5.02 -1.06
C GLY A 293 -3.88 5.39 -2.55
N THR A 294 -3.90 4.39 -3.45
CA THR A 294 -3.86 4.62 -4.90
C THR A 294 -5.16 5.28 -5.39
N ILE A 295 -6.31 4.81 -4.93
CA ILE A 295 -7.62 5.41 -5.26
C ILE A 295 -7.70 6.85 -4.76
N ASP A 296 -7.25 7.12 -3.54
CA ASP A 296 -7.24 8.47 -2.97
C ASP A 296 -6.33 9.41 -3.76
N CYS A 297 -5.15 8.93 -4.15
CA CYS A 297 -4.23 9.69 -4.97
C CYS A 297 -4.83 9.99 -6.36
N PHE A 298 -5.40 8.96 -7.01
CA PHE A 298 -6.12 9.11 -8.28
C PHE A 298 -7.23 10.15 -8.17
N ASN A 299 -8.05 10.10 -7.13
CA ASN A 299 -9.16 11.05 -6.94
C ASN A 299 -8.67 12.51 -6.80
N LYS A 300 -7.50 12.73 -6.19
CA LYS A 300 -6.92 14.07 -5.99
C LYS A 300 -6.30 14.68 -7.25
N VAL A 301 -5.76 13.87 -8.17
CA VAL A 301 -5.12 14.36 -9.41
C VAL A 301 -6.10 15.18 -10.25
N GLN A 302 -5.65 16.33 -10.75
CA GLN A 302 -6.47 17.28 -11.51
C GLN A 302 -6.38 17.09 -13.04
N GLY A 303 -5.31 16.44 -13.53
CA GLY A 303 -5.13 16.15 -14.94
C GLY A 303 -5.99 15.00 -15.46
N ILE A 304 -5.79 14.67 -16.74
CA ILE A 304 -6.33 13.44 -17.32
C ILE A 304 -5.77 12.25 -16.53
N LYS A 305 -6.65 11.33 -16.14
CA LYS A 305 -6.25 10.25 -15.26
C LYS A 305 -6.95 8.93 -15.58
N ARG A 306 -6.23 7.83 -15.36
CA ARG A 306 -6.75 6.47 -15.49
C ARG A 306 -6.38 5.64 -14.27
N LEU A 307 -7.19 4.64 -13.94
CA LEU A 307 -6.98 3.73 -12.83
C LEU A 307 -7.32 2.30 -13.22
N ASP A 308 -6.38 1.39 -13.02
CA ASP A 308 -6.61 -0.05 -13.09
C ASP A 308 -6.54 -0.67 -11.70
N LEU A 309 -7.65 -1.23 -11.27
CA LEU A 309 -7.74 -2.10 -10.12
C LEU A 309 -7.60 -3.55 -10.59
N GLN A 310 -6.37 -4.08 -10.49
CA GLN A 310 -5.93 -5.30 -11.14
C GLN A 310 -6.22 -6.55 -10.31
N PRO A 311 -6.25 -7.76 -10.93
CA PRO A 311 -6.48 -9.00 -10.21
C PRO A 311 -5.45 -9.24 -9.11
N LEU A 312 -5.86 -10.04 -8.11
CA LEU A 312 -4.94 -10.61 -7.12
C LEU A 312 -3.81 -11.34 -7.85
N PRO A 313 -2.58 -11.08 -7.51
CA PRO A 313 -1.49 -11.81 -8.11
C PRO A 313 -1.50 -13.29 -7.63
N PRO A 314 -1.05 -14.22 -8.50
CA PRO A 314 0.02 -15.08 -8.03
C PRO A 314 1.23 -14.26 -7.71
N MET A 315 2.10 -13.89 -7.61
CA MET A 315 3.15 -12.90 -7.35
C MET A 315 3.39 -12.00 -8.58
N GLN A 316 3.85 -10.79 -8.35
CA GLN A 316 4.30 -9.92 -9.43
C GLN A 316 5.57 -10.49 -10.05
N GLU A 317 5.55 -10.71 -11.36
CA GLU A 317 6.77 -11.00 -12.10
C GLU A 317 7.68 -9.76 -12.11
N ARG A 318 8.98 -9.98 -11.99
CA ARG A 318 9.99 -8.94 -12.13
C ARG A 318 10.68 -9.11 -13.49
N PRO A 319 10.89 -8.07 -14.26
CA PRO A 319 10.66 -6.64 -14.06
C PRO A 319 9.29 -6.09 -14.56
N PHE A 320 8.16 -6.69 -14.25
CA PHE A 320 6.77 -6.21 -14.52
C PHE A 320 6.31 -6.24 -15.97
N HIS A 321 6.61 -7.27 -16.68
CA HIS A 321 6.18 -7.45 -18.08
C HIS A 321 4.67 -7.29 -18.28
N GLU A 322 3.86 -7.71 -17.31
CA GLU A 322 2.41 -7.62 -17.38
C GLU A 322 1.85 -6.19 -17.44
N SER A 323 2.63 -5.19 -17.03
CA SER A 323 2.23 -3.78 -17.09
C SER A 323 2.80 -3.04 -18.30
N HIS A 324 3.78 -3.61 -18.99
CA HIS A 324 4.52 -2.90 -20.03
C HIS A 324 3.65 -2.54 -21.24
N ASP A 325 2.76 -3.42 -21.69
CA ASP A 325 1.93 -3.14 -22.87
C ASP A 325 1.06 -1.90 -22.66
N GLU A 326 0.38 -1.82 -21.50
CA GLU A 326 -0.48 -0.68 -21.17
C GLU A 326 0.34 0.59 -20.91
N MET A 327 1.49 0.45 -20.25
CA MET A 327 2.42 1.56 -20.02
C MET A 327 2.95 2.13 -21.36
N PHE A 328 3.34 1.27 -22.30
CA PHE A 328 3.80 1.73 -23.61
C PHE A 328 2.69 2.35 -24.44
N ARG A 329 1.46 1.82 -24.38
CA ARG A 329 0.30 2.48 -25.00
C ARG A 329 0.11 3.90 -24.46
N TRP A 330 0.25 4.07 -23.12
CA TRP A 330 0.16 5.38 -22.47
C TRP A 330 1.25 6.33 -22.90
N TYR A 331 2.52 5.91 -22.88
CA TYR A 331 3.64 6.75 -23.24
C TYR A 331 3.77 6.99 -24.73
N ASP A 332 3.44 6.04 -25.60
CA ASP A 332 3.42 6.27 -27.05
C ASP A 332 2.41 7.37 -27.40
N TYR A 333 1.27 7.42 -26.72
CA TYR A 333 0.29 8.49 -26.89
C TYR A 333 0.83 9.85 -26.40
N TRP A 334 1.28 9.92 -25.12
CA TRP A 334 1.62 11.21 -24.51
C TRP A 334 3.01 11.73 -24.85
N LEU A 335 3.98 10.88 -25.13
CA LEU A 335 5.37 11.28 -25.39
C LEU A 335 5.72 11.27 -26.88
N LYS A 336 5.06 10.44 -27.69
CA LYS A 336 5.33 10.32 -29.13
C LYS A 336 4.21 10.83 -30.02
N GLY A 337 3.03 11.13 -29.48
CA GLY A 337 1.86 11.56 -30.22
C GLY A 337 1.25 10.46 -31.11
N ILE A 338 1.49 9.18 -30.78
CA ILE A 338 0.94 8.04 -31.50
C ILE A 338 -0.45 7.73 -30.96
N ASP A 339 -1.46 7.71 -31.81
CA ASP A 339 -2.78 7.25 -31.40
C ASP A 339 -2.74 5.74 -31.14
N THR A 340 -2.92 5.37 -29.86
CA THR A 340 -2.91 3.98 -29.38
C THR A 340 -4.30 3.50 -28.98
N GLY A 341 -5.34 4.32 -29.17
CA GLY A 341 -6.69 4.05 -28.69
C GLY A 341 -6.83 4.09 -27.15
N ILE A 342 -5.78 4.53 -26.43
CA ILE A 342 -5.81 4.52 -24.96
C ILE A 342 -6.78 5.55 -24.39
N MET A 343 -7.17 6.54 -25.19
CA MET A 343 -8.10 7.60 -24.80
C MET A 343 -9.54 7.36 -25.25
N ASP A 344 -9.83 6.25 -25.95
CA ASP A 344 -11.17 5.99 -26.52
C ASP A 344 -12.24 5.85 -25.42
N ASP A 345 -11.88 5.28 -24.26
CA ASP A 345 -12.77 5.08 -23.11
C ASP A 345 -12.60 6.16 -22.02
N ASN A 346 -12.30 7.39 -22.39
CA ASN A 346 -12.01 8.45 -21.41
C ASN A 346 -13.21 8.82 -20.51
N GLU A 347 -14.44 8.47 -20.90
CA GLU A 347 -15.63 8.65 -20.07
C GLU A 347 -15.73 7.66 -18.90
N ALA A 348 -15.00 6.54 -18.96
CA ALA A 348 -14.93 5.53 -17.93
C ALA A 348 -13.45 5.24 -17.57
N PRO A 349 -12.78 6.16 -16.85
CA PRO A 349 -11.34 6.12 -16.65
C PRO A 349 -10.86 5.04 -15.67
N ILE A 350 -11.76 4.30 -15.05
CA ILE A 350 -11.45 3.27 -14.06
C ILE A 350 -11.76 1.90 -14.64
N ARG A 351 -10.78 1.00 -14.64
CA ARG A 351 -10.99 -0.42 -14.95
C ARG A 351 -10.90 -1.24 -13.67
N VAL A 352 -11.92 -2.01 -13.39
CA VAL A 352 -12.02 -2.84 -12.20
C VAL A 352 -12.02 -4.31 -12.59
N PHE A 353 -11.09 -5.08 -12.07
CA PHE A 353 -11.15 -6.53 -12.14
C PHE A 353 -11.98 -7.07 -10.98
N VAL A 354 -13.07 -7.77 -11.28
CA VAL A 354 -13.95 -8.37 -10.28
C VAL A 354 -13.49 -9.80 -10.02
N GLU A 355 -12.93 -10.06 -8.83
CA GLU A 355 -12.58 -11.40 -8.39
C GLU A 355 -13.81 -12.31 -8.33
N GLY A 356 -13.62 -13.61 -8.36
CA GLY A 356 -14.72 -14.57 -8.43
C GLY A 356 -15.36 -14.69 -9.82
N SER A 357 -15.69 -13.57 -10.48
CA SER A 357 -16.17 -13.57 -11.88
C SER A 357 -15.03 -13.60 -12.89
N ARG A 358 -13.83 -13.15 -12.51
CA ARG A 358 -12.64 -12.98 -13.34
C ARG A 358 -12.89 -12.12 -14.60
N ARG A 359 -13.65 -11.03 -14.44
CA ARG A 359 -14.00 -10.11 -15.53
C ARG A 359 -13.55 -8.70 -15.24
N TRP A 360 -13.11 -8.00 -16.27
CA TRP A 360 -12.88 -6.56 -16.25
C TRP A 360 -14.18 -5.80 -16.51
N ARG A 361 -14.30 -4.65 -15.86
CA ARG A 361 -15.40 -3.71 -16.05
C ARG A 361 -14.87 -2.28 -16.03
N ALA A 362 -15.40 -1.44 -16.92
CA ALA A 362 -15.11 -0.01 -16.96
C ALA A 362 -16.09 0.76 -16.06
N GLU A 363 -15.58 1.76 -15.32
CA GLU A 363 -16.34 2.56 -14.35
C GLU A 363 -16.00 4.04 -14.47
N LYS A 364 -16.99 4.89 -14.17
CA LYS A 364 -16.84 6.35 -14.28
C LYS A 364 -16.26 6.98 -13.02
N GLN A 365 -16.51 6.40 -11.86
CA GLN A 365 -16.12 6.95 -10.56
C GLN A 365 -15.92 5.87 -9.51
N TRP A 366 -15.27 6.23 -8.41
CA TRP A 366 -15.11 5.41 -7.22
C TRP A 366 -15.40 6.22 -5.95
N PRO A 367 -16.20 5.71 -4.97
CA PRO A 367 -16.98 4.46 -5.06
C PRO A 367 -18.02 4.50 -6.18
N LEU A 368 -18.55 3.33 -6.57
CA LEU A 368 -19.50 3.24 -7.66
C LEU A 368 -20.85 3.87 -7.26
N ALA A 369 -21.42 4.71 -8.11
CA ALA A 369 -22.67 5.42 -7.82
C ALA A 369 -23.86 4.47 -7.53
N ARG A 370 -23.87 3.28 -8.14
CA ARG A 370 -24.92 2.26 -7.96
C ARG A 370 -24.74 1.36 -6.74
N THR A 371 -23.73 1.58 -5.91
CA THR A 371 -23.50 0.76 -4.72
C THR A 371 -24.67 0.85 -3.75
N ALA A 372 -25.25 -0.31 -3.43
CA ALA A 372 -26.27 -0.45 -2.40
C ALA A 372 -25.60 -0.86 -1.07
N TRP A 373 -25.40 0.12 -0.21
CA TRP A 373 -24.77 -0.09 1.10
C TRP A 373 -25.68 -0.95 1.99
N THR A 374 -25.31 -2.22 2.17
CA THR A 374 -26.14 -3.24 2.81
C THR A 374 -25.56 -3.66 4.15
N LYS A 375 -26.37 -3.58 5.22
CA LYS A 375 -25.99 -4.01 6.55
C LYS A 375 -26.19 -5.53 6.71
N TYR A 376 -25.18 -6.19 7.24
CA TYR A 376 -25.25 -7.56 7.71
C TYR A 376 -24.96 -7.58 9.22
N PHE A 377 -25.99 -7.83 10.02
CA PHE A 377 -25.92 -7.79 11.48
C PHE A 377 -25.30 -9.06 12.05
N LEU A 378 -24.42 -8.88 13.05
CA LEU A 378 -23.94 -9.97 13.88
C LEU A 378 -25.12 -10.49 14.71
N ARG A 379 -25.29 -11.79 14.74
CA ARG A 379 -26.43 -12.47 15.38
C ARG A 379 -25.94 -13.59 16.31
N PRO A 380 -26.78 -13.99 17.30
CA PRO A 380 -26.49 -15.15 18.12
C PRO A 380 -26.15 -16.40 17.31
N ARG A 381 -25.36 -17.29 17.92
CA ARG A 381 -24.85 -18.52 17.30
C ARG A 381 -23.98 -18.25 16.06
N HIS A 382 -23.19 -17.18 16.13
CA HIS A 382 -22.20 -16.82 15.10
C HIS A 382 -22.79 -16.68 13.69
N ARG A 383 -23.96 -16.11 13.55
CA ARG A 383 -24.62 -15.86 12.26
C ARG A 383 -24.48 -14.41 11.82
N LEU A 384 -24.39 -14.19 10.52
CA LEU A 384 -24.61 -12.90 9.86
C LEU A 384 -25.97 -12.90 9.16
N ALA A 385 -26.74 -11.82 9.28
CA ALA A 385 -28.04 -11.68 8.62
C ALA A 385 -28.35 -10.23 8.24
N ALA A 386 -29.10 -10.02 7.17
CA ALA A 386 -29.51 -8.70 6.72
C ALA A 386 -30.53 -8.01 7.67
N THR A 387 -31.10 -8.75 8.62
CA THR A 387 -32.05 -8.20 9.61
C THR A 387 -31.42 -8.14 10.99
N PRO A 388 -31.63 -7.05 11.76
CA PRO A 388 -31.14 -6.93 13.14
C PRO A 388 -31.87 -7.91 14.09
N GLU A 389 -31.33 -8.06 15.31
CA GLU A 389 -32.02 -8.78 16.38
C GLU A 389 -33.32 -8.05 16.73
N PRO A 390 -34.46 -8.76 16.88
CA PRO A 390 -35.70 -8.12 17.26
C PRO A 390 -35.60 -7.43 18.64
N LEU A 391 -36.22 -6.27 18.76
CA LEU A 391 -36.43 -5.61 20.06
C LEU A 391 -37.29 -6.53 20.96
N GLY A 392 -36.85 -6.74 22.21
CA GLY A 392 -37.57 -7.56 23.18
C GLY A 392 -37.26 -9.07 23.14
N ALA A 393 -36.34 -9.52 22.27
CA ALA A 393 -35.72 -10.81 22.47
C ALA A 393 -34.88 -10.76 23.76
N ASP A 394 -34.92 -11.81 24.59
CA ASP A 394 -34.02 -11.93 25.73
C ASP A 394 -32.60 -11.68 25.24
N ALA A 395 -31.91 -10.71 25.88
CA ALA A 395 -30.59 -10.33 25.46
C ALA A 395 -29.65 -11.56 25.55
N ALA A 396 -29.34 -12.13 24.40
CA ALA A 396 -28.38 -13.21 24.36
C ALA A 396 -27.02 -12.69 24.91
N PRO A 397 -26.31 -13.49 25.75
CA PRO A 397 -25.04 -13.06 26.27
C PRO A 397 -24.07 -12.68 25.13
N PRO A 398 -23.16 -11.72 25.35
CA PRO A 398 -22.19 -11.35 24.32
C PRO A 398 -21.34 -12.56 23.92
N ASP A 399 -20.91 -12.61 22.66
CA ASP A 399 -19.88 -13.54 22.23
C ASP A 399 -18.55 -13.08 22.81
N GLY A 400 -17.68 -13.99 23.23
CA GLY A 400 -16.42 -13.58 23.87
C GLY A 400 -15.27 -14.51 23.59
N PHE A 401 -14.06 -13.95 23.68
CA PHE A 401 -12.82 -14.71 23.68
C PHE A 401 -11.79 -14.03 24.58
N TYR A 402 -10.90 -14.84 25.12
CA TYR A 402 -9.73 -14.39 25.88
C TYR A 402 -8.48 -14.64 25.05
N GLN A 403 -7.67 -13.61 24.87
CA GLN A 403 -6.38 -13.72 24.22
C GLN A 403 -5.26 -13.46 25.22
N ALA A 404 -4.45 -14.45 25.46
CA ALA A 404 -3.19 -14.28 26.16
C ALA A 404 -2.12 -13.68 25.22
N PRO A 405 -1.17 -12.90 25.71
CA PRO A 405 -0.10 -12.35 24.89
C PRO A 405 0.83 -13.45 24.36
N PHE A 406 1.52 -13.17 23.27
CA PHE A 406 2.42 -14.14 22.62
C PHE A 406 3.66 -14.52 23.46
N THR A 407 3.91 -13.83 24.54
CA THR A 407 4.87 -14.27 25.58
C THR A 407 4.41 -15.53 26.32
N VAL A 408 3.13 -15.88 26.21
CA VAL A 408 2.50 -17.01 26.93
C VAL A 408 2.05 -18.10 25.96
N THR A 409 1.51 -17.74 24.81
CA THR A 409 0.95 -18.69 23.82
C THR A 409 1.13 -18.18 22.40
N SER A 410 1.29 -19.10 21.45
CA SER A 410 1.20 -18.80 20.00
C SER A 410 -0.23 -18.92 19.43
N ASP A 411 -1.18 -19.37 20.26
CA ASP A 411 -2.56 -19.58 19.81
C ASP A 411 -3.28 -18.24 19.66
N VAL A 412 -3.95 -18.06 18.54
CA VAL A 412 -4.79 -16.90 18.26
C VAL A 412 -6.25 -17.28 18.42
N GLN A 413 -6.94 -16.52 19.25
CA GLN A 413 -8.37 -16.66 19.46
C GLN A 413 -9.14 -15.70 18.56
N SER A 414 -10.27 -16.13 18.04
CA SER A 414 -11.12 -15.32 17.17
C SER A 414 -12.59 -15.68 17.31
N LEU A 415 -13.44 -14.73 16.93
CA LEU A 415 -14.88 -14.95 16.72
C LEU A 415 -15.19 -14.90 15.23
N LYS A 416 -16.10 -15.76 14.78
CA LYS A 416 -16.49 -15.86 13.36
C LYS A 416 -17.99 -15.78 13.25
N TRP A 417 -18.51 -14.93 12.36
CA TRP A 417 -19.92 -14.87 12.02
C TRP A 417 -20.08 -15.13 10.53
N THR A 418 -21.06 -15.97 10.17
CA THR A 418 -21.21 -16.47 8.80
C THR A 418 -22.67 -16.37 8.35
N THR A 419 -22.89 -15.97 7.10
CA THR A 419 -24.24 -15.97 6.50
C THR A 419 -24.76 -17.39 6.25
N ALA A 420 -26.07 -17.52 6.02
CA ALA A 420 -26.58 -18.65 5.27
C ALA A 420 -25.94 -18.68 3.86
N PRO A 421 -25.99 -19.82 3.14
CA PRO A 421 -25.55 -19.84 1.75
C PRO A 421 -26.30 -18.77 0.95
N LEU A 422 -25.58 -18.03 0.12
CA LEU A 422 -26.16 -17.02 -0.76
C LEU A 422 -27.09 -17.71 -1.78
N LEU A 423 -28.25 -17.12 -2.01
CA LEU A 423 -29.24 -17.68 -2.94
C LEU A 423 -28.92 -17.37 -4.41
N ALA A 424 -28.13 -16.33 -4.64
CA ALA A 424 -27.71 -15.89 -5.97
C ALA A 424 -26.29 -15.34 -5.91
N ASP A 425 -25.65 -15.27 -7.08
CA ASP A 425 -24.39 -14.57 -7.24
C ASP A 425 -24.53 -13.12 -6.75
N THR A 426 -23.64 -12.71 -5.86
CA THR A 426 -23.70 -11.38 -5.22
C THR A 426 -22.35 -10.69 -5.38
N GLU A 427 -22.32 -9.65 -6.20
CA GLU A 427 -21.13 -8.84 -6.35
C GLU A 427 -21.06 -7.77 -5.25
N MET A 428 -19.86 -7.62 -4.68
CA MET A 428 -19.51 -6.54 -3.75
C MET A 428 -18.25 -5.85 -4.25
N THR A 429 -18.35 -4.56 -4.52
CA THR A 429 -17.27 -3.75 -5.07
C THR A 429 -17.25 -2.39 -4.38
N GLY A 430 -16.19 -2.10 -3.62
CA GLY A 430 -16.03 -0.85 -2.88
C GLY A 430 -15.33 -1.03 -1.55
N PRO A 431 -15.18 0.05 -0.77
CA PRO A 431 -14.79 -0.01 0.64
C PRO A 431 -15.94 -0.59 1.49
N ALA A 432 -15.62 -1.05 2.69
CA ALA A 432 -16.60 -1.56 3.65
C ALA A 432 -16.28 -1.07 5.07
N ALA A 433 -17.18 -1.29 6.02
CA ALA A 433 -16.94 -0.98 7.42
C ALA A 433 -17.57 -2.03 8.34
N LEU A 434 -16.92 -2.26 9.49
CA LEU A 434 -17.48 -3.02 10.59
C LEU A 434 -17.78 -2.06 11.75
N TYR A 435 -19.03 -1.96 12.15
CA TYR A 435 -19.46 -1.29 13.36
C TYR A 435 -19.70 -2.36 14.43
N VAL A 436 -18.87 -2.37 15.45
CA VAL A 436 -18.89 -3.44 16.46
C VAL A 436 -18.84 -2.88 17.86
N HIS A 437 -19.74 -3.35 18.72
CA HIS A 437 -19.81 -2.98 20.15
C HIS A 437 -18.99 -3.99 20.96
N VAL A 438 -17.90 -3.52 21.57
CA VAL A 438 -16.98 -4.39 22.33
C VAL A 438 -16.71 -3.80 23.69
N ALA A 439 -16.70 -4.64 24.71
CA ALA A 439 -16.12 -4.35 26.02
C ALA A 439 -14.85 -5.18 26.22
N ILE A 440 -13.80 -4.57 26.76
CA ILE A 440 -12.55 -5.23 27.13
C ILE A 440 -12.23 -4.99 28.60
N ASP A 441 -11.44 -5.87 29.19
CA ASP A 441 -11.01 -5.78 30.61
C ASP A 441 -9.64 -5.10 30.78
N THR A 442 -9.09 -4.55 29.69
CA THR A 442 -7.82 -3.83 29.65
C THR A 442 -8.02 -2.39 29.13
N ASP A 443 -6.95 -1.60 29.10
CA ASP A 443 -6.97 -0.21 28.64
C ASP A 443 -6.74 -0.04 27.12
N ASP A 444 -6.41 -1.13 26.41
CA ASP A 444 -6.20 -1.14 24.96
C ASP A 444 -6.19 -2.57 24.40
N THR A 445 -6.48 -2.70 23.10
CA THR A 445 -6.35 -3.93 22.33
C THR A 445 -6.26 -3.61 20.82
N ASN A 446 -5.92 -4.60 20.01
CA ASN A 446 -6.12 -4.52 18.57
C ASN A 446 -7.49 -5.11 18.20
N LEU A 447 -8.12 -4.56 17.19
CA LEU A 447 -9.34 -5.08 16.55
C LEU A 447 -9.02 -5.32 15.09
N ILE A 448 -8.90 -6.59 14.70
CA ILE A 448 -8.55 -7.02 13.35
C ILE A 448 -9.75 -7.76 12.78
N ALA A 449 -10.34 -7.21 11.73
CA ALA A 449 -11.48 -7.77 11.04
C ALA A 449 -11.04 -8.35 9.69
N LYS A 450 -11.34 -9.63 9.44
CA LYS A 450 -11.09 -10.26 8.13
C LYS A 450 -12.40 -10.72 7.51
N LEU A 451 -12.60 -10.34 6.25
CA LEU A 451 -13.74 -10.74 5.43
C LEU A 451 -13.33 -11.90 4.52
N TYR A 452 -14.13 -12.95 4.51
CA TYR A 452 -13.87 -14.14 3.71
C TYR A 452 -15.04 -14.45 2.78
N ASP A 453 -14.70 -14.97 1.60
CA ASP A 453 -15.55 -15.78 0.76
C ASP A 453 -15.36 -17.25 1.15
N VAL A 454 -16.42 -17.93 1.55
CA VAL A 454 -16.41 -19.34 1.96
C VAL A 454 -17.19 -20.13 0.93
N ASP A 455 -16.52 -21.02 0.20
CA ASP A 455 -17.17 -21.85 -0.82
C ASP A 455 -18.09 -22.94 -0.23
N ALA A 456 -18.79 -23.65 -1.09
CA ALA A 456 -19.70 -24.71 -0.69
C ALA A 456 -18.99 -25.90 0.00
N GLN A 457 -17.68 -26.04 -0.19
CA GLN A 457 -16.82 -27.07 0.43
C GLN A 457 -16.24 -26.60 1.77
N GLY A 458 -16.42 -25.31 2.13
CA GLY A 458 -15.91 -24.72 3.34
C GLY A 458 -14.49 -24.13 3.23
N ASN A 459 -13.92 -24.07 2.02
CA ASN A 459 -12.64 -23.40 1.81
C ASN A 459 -12.84 -21.88 1.94
N ARG A 460 -11.89 -21.24 2.60
CA ARG A 460 -11.94 -19.81 2.90
C ARG A 460 -10.92 -19.04 2.06
N GLN A 461 -11.38 -18.02 1.38
CA GLN A 461 -10.52 -17.05 0.68
C GLN A 461 -10.68 -15.69 1.35
N VAL A 462 -9.58 -15.09 1.75
CA VAL A 462 -9.59 -13.69 2.27
C VAL A 462 -9.98 -12.76 1.13
N VAL A 463 -10.99 -11.94 1.37
CA VAL A 463 -11.46 -10.91 0.43
C VAL A 463 -10.88 -9.56 0.79
N SER A 464 -10.95 -9.18 2.07
CA SER A 464 -10.39 -7.93 2.57
C SER A 464 -10.16 -7.99 4.08
N SER A 465 -9.49 -6.96 4.60
CA SER A 465 -9.21 -6.82 6.03
C SER A 465 -9.43 -5.38 6.48
N GLY A 466 -9.64 -5.21 7.78
CA GLY A 466 -9.70 -3.92 8.44
C GLY A 466 -9.00 -3.98 9.80
N TYR A 467 -8.46 -2.87 10.24
CA TYR A 467 -7.63 -2.78 11.43
C TYR A 467 -8.00 -1.55 12.23
N LEU A 468 -8.02 -1.67 13.55
CA LEU A 468 -8.15 -0.55 14.46
C LEU A 468 -7.55 -0.89 15.82
N LYS A 469 -6.62 -0.06 16.28
CA LYS A 469 -6.20 -0.07 17.67
C LYS A 469 -7.29 0.58 18.52
N ALA A 470 -7.77 -0.08 19.56
CA ALA A 470 -8.94 0.36 20.33
C ALA A 470 -8.75 1.76 20.95
N SER A 471 -7.52 2.09 21.34
CA SER A 471 -7.16 3.43 21.83
C SER A 471 -7.15 4.51 20.73
N HIS A 472 -7.21 4.16 19.44
CA HIS A 472 -7.28 5.07 18.29
C HIS A 472 -8.70 5.23 17.73
N ARG A 473 -9.72 4.89 18.51
CA ARG A 473 -11.13 4.86 18.08
C ARG A 473 -11.78 6.20 17.77
N GLU A 474 -11.13 7.32 18.08
CA GLU A 474 -11.70 8.63 17.77
C GLU A 474 -11.95 8.77 16.26
N LEU A 475 -13.12 9.28 15.91
CA LEU A 475 -13.51 9.53 14.53
C LEU A 475 -13.36 11.02 14.22
N ASP A 476 -12.97 11.34 13.00
CA ASP A 476 -13.16 12.66 12.41
C ASP A 476 -14.49 12.66 11.62
N PRO A 477 -15.57 13.28 12.15
CA PRO A 477 -16.86 13.27 11.47
C PRO A 477 -16.86 14.01 10.13
N ALA A 478 -15.93 14.96 9.93
CA ALA A 478 -15.86 15.74 8.70
C ALA A 478 -15.23 14.96 7.54
N GLN A 479 -14.42 13.95 7.85
CA GLN A 479 -13.74 13.10 6.87
C GLN A 479 -14.32 11.69 6.81
N SER A 480 -15.24 11.34 7.71
CA SER A 480 -15.87 10.02 7.77
C SER A 480 -17.10 9.92 6.87
N GLU A 481 -17.19 8.78 6.20
CA GLU A 481 -18.41 8.31 5.56
C GLU A 481 -18.86 6.99 6.23
N PRO A 482 -20.14 6.63 6.23
CA PRO A 482 -20.59 5.40 6.89
C PRO A 482 -19.86 4.14 6.40
N TRP A 483 -19.44 4.12 5.17
CA TRP A 483 -18.70 3.02 4.55
C TRP A 483 -17.18 3.19 4.61
N ARG A 484 -16.71 4.34 5.13
CA ARG A 484 -15.30 4.69 5.27
C ARG A 484 -15.08 5.54 6.52
N PRO A 485 -15.17 4.97 7.73
CA PRO A 485 -14.82 5.70 8.94
C PRO A 485 -13.37 6.17 8.87
N HIS A 486 -13.13 7.43 9.25
CA HIS A 486 -11.82 8.05 9.29
C HIS A 486 -11.40 8.33 10.72
N HIS A 487 -10.27 7.74 11.10
CA HIS A 487 -9.64 7.96 12.39
C HIS A 487 -8.41 8.86 12.19
N PRO A 488 -8.27 9.99 12.90
CA PRO A 488 -7.14 10.90 12.72
C PRO A 488 -5.82 10.35 13.28
N HIS A 489 -5.87 9.33 14.13
CA HIS A 489 -4.72 8.67 14.75
C HIS A 489 -3.72 9.60 15.46
N THR A 490 -4.11 10.82 15.80
CA THR A 490 -3.21 11.84 16.37
C THR A 490 -2.87 11.62 17.84
N ARG A 491 -3.62 10.75 18.52
CA ARG A 491 -3.41 10.38 19.93
C ARG A 491 -4.04 9.03 20.26
N SER A 492 -3.57 8.43 21.35
CA SER A 492 -4.20 7.27 21.97
C SER A 492 -5.09 7.71 23.13
N VAL A 493 -6.32 7.20 23.18
CA VAL A 493 -7.28 7.41 24.27
C VAL A 493 -7.55 6.07 24.93
N PRO A 494 -7.07 5.83 26.17
CA PRO A 494 -7.28 4.57 26.87
C PRO A 494 -8.75 4.13 26.86
N VAL A 495 -8.98 2.83 26.77
CA VAL A 495 -10.32 2.26 26.79
C VAL A 495 -10.74 2.08 28.25
N PRO A 496 -11.92 2.58 28.67
CA PRO A 496 -12.45 2.30 29.99
C PRO A 496 -12.78 0.79 30.11
N ALA A 497 -12.12 0.12 31.04
CA ALA A 497 -12.28 -1.33 31.22
C ALA A 497 -13.74 -1.70 31.57
N GLY A 498 -14.30 -2.66 30.85
CA GLY A 498 -15.64 -3.16 31.05
C GLY A 498 -16.77 -2.34 30.41
N GLU A 499 -16.50 -1.15 29.90
CA GLU A 499 -17.50 -0.35 29.18
C GLU A 499 -17.71 -0.89 27.77
N VAL A 500 -18.97 -0.88 27.32
CA VAL A 500 -19.34 -1.25 25.94
C VAL A 500 -19.15 -0.04 25.05
N ILE A 501 -18.24 -0.14 24.09
CA ILE A 501 -17.90 0.93 23.15
C ILE A 501 -18.17 0.45 21.73
N GLU A 502 -18.74 1.32 20.90
CA GLU A 502 -18.83 1.10 19.45
C GLU A 502 -17.50 1.46 18.79
N TYR A 503 -16.98 0.54 18.01
CA TYR A 503 -15.79 0.74 17.17
C TYR A 503 -16.22 0.69 15.70
N ALA A 504 -15.86 1.70 14.93
CA ALA A 504 -16.07 1.77 13.50
C ALA A 504 -14.77 1.39 12.78
N ILE A 505 -14.65 0.17 12.31
CA ILE A 505 -13.43 -0.36 11.69
C ILE A 505 -13.57 -0.24 10.18
N ARG A 506 -12.71 0.57 9.54
CA ARG A 506 -12.59 0.61 8.08
C ARG A 506 -12.11 -0.75 7.58
N ILE A 507 -12.79 -1.30 6.59
CA ILE A 507 -12.36 -2.46 5.82
C ILE A 507 -11.96 -1.96 4.44
N TYR A 508 -10.73 -2.30 4.01
CA TYR A 508 -10.17 -1.80 2.75
C TYR A 508 -11.00 -2.20 1.53
N SER A 509 -10.90 -1.38 0.49
CA SER A 509 -11.59 -1.60 -0.77
C SER A 509 -11.25 -2.93 -1.42
N PHE A 510 -12.27 -3.57 -1.99
CA PHE A 510 -12.16 -4.84 -2.69
C PHE A 510 -13.19 -4.94 -3.82
N SER A 511 -13.05 -5.95 -4.67
CA SER A 511 -14.07 -6.32 -5.65
C SER A 511 -14.14 -7.84 -5.76
N ASN A 512 -15.25 -8.43 -5.37
CA ASN A 512 -15.47 -9.87 -5.41
C ASN A 512 -16.91 -10.24 -5.78
N LEU A 513 -17.08 -11.26 -6.60
CA LEU A 513 -18.35 -11.93 -6.84
C LEU A 513 -18.44 -13.16 -5.95
N PHE A 514 -19.23 -13.07 -4.89
CA PHE A 514 -19.60 -14.23 -4.07
C PHE A 514 -20.63 -15.06 -4.84
N LYS A 515 -20.33 -16.31 -5.13
CA LYS A 515 -21.20 -17.17 -5.92
C LYS A 515 -22.40 -17.69 -5.12
N ALA A 516 -23.46 -18.05 -5.80
CA ALA A 516 -24.57 -18.79 -5.21
C ALA A 516 -24.06 -20.03 -4.48
N GLY A 517 -24.54 -20.29 -3.26
CA GLY A 517 -24.07 -21.36 -2.39
C GLY A 517 -22.83 -21.01 -1.54
N HIS A 518 -22.09 -19.96 -1.87
CA HIS A 518 -21.01 -19.43 -1.01
C HIS A 518 -21.60 -18.70 0.20
N ARG A 519 -20.74 -18.39 1.16
CA ARG A 519 -21.09 -17.66 2.38
C ARG A 519 -20.12 -16.51 2.59
N ILE A 520 -20.63 -15.41 3.12
CA ILE A 520 -19.83 -14.31 3.64
C ILE A 520 -19.47 -14.63 5.07
N GLN A 521 -18.19 -14.55 5.45
CA GLN A 521 -17.76 -14.75 6.82
C GLN A 521 -16.91 -13.58 7.30
N LEU A 522 -17.28 -13.03 8.44
CA LEU A 522 -16.47 -12.10 9.23
C LEU A 522 -15.71 -12.88 10.28
N GLU A 523 -14.42 -12.62 10.45
CA GLU A 523 -13.60 -13.05 11.57
C GLU A 523 -13.04 -11.84 12.30
N LEU A 524 -13.24 -11.77 13.61
CA LEU A 524 -12.70 -10.73 14.49
C LEU A 524 -11.70 -11.35 15.46
N MET A 525 -10.49 -10.78 15.53
CA MET A 525 -9.38 -11.20 16.37
C MET A 525 -8.61 -9.99 16.88
N CYS A 526 -7.71 -10.18 17.84
CA CYS A 526 -6.81 -9.10 18.27
C CYS A 526 -5.34 -9.34 17.90
N ASN A 527 -5.00 -10.53 17.48
CA ASN A 527 -3.68 -10.90 16.96
C ASN A 527 -3.84 -11.72 15.69
N GLU A 528 -2.87 -11.68 14.80
CA GLU A 528 -2.82 -12.54 13.60
C GLU A 528 -2.01 -13.80 13.91
N PRO A 529 -2.37 -14.96 13.33
CA PRO A 529 -1.60 -16.19 13.49
C PRO A 529 -0.17 -16.00 12.96
N PHE A 530 0.80 -16.47 13.73
CA PHE A 530 2.15 -16.67 13.20
C PHE A 530 2.10 -17.85 12.22
N ALA A 531 2.41 -17.60 10.97
CA ALA A 531 2.38 -18.65 9.95
C ALA A 531 3.48 -19.70 10.20
N ASP A 532 4.65 -19.28 10.66
CA ASP A 532 5.75 -20.13 11.08
C ASP A 532 6.85 -19.29 11.75
N ALA A 533 7.25 -19.65 12.97
CA ALA A 533 8.22 -18.87 13.73
C ALA A 533 9.63 -18.84 13.10
N PHE A 534 9.97 -19.76 12.23
CA PHE A 534 11.31 -19.89 11.65
C PHE A 534 11.42 -19.51 10.16
N SER A 535 10.32 -19.48 9.42
CA SER A 535 10.30 -18.94 8.05
C SER A 535 10.34 -17.40 8.02
N GLN A 536 10.56 -16.77 9.12
CA GLN A 536 10.30 -15.39 9.49
C GLN A 536 11.38 -14.39 9.17
N LEU A 537 12.23 -14.68 8.26
CA LEU A 537 13.00 -13.63 7.61
C LEU A 537 12.07 -12.68 6.84
N LEU A 538 10.84 -13.13 6.52
CA LEU A 538 9.76 -12.32 5.96
C LEU A 538 8.46 -12.68 6.66
N PRO A 539 7.98 -11.85 7.59
CA PRO A 539 6.61 -12.01 8.05
C PRO A 539 5.66 -11.92 6.86
N PRO A 540 4.57 -12.71 6.86
CA PRO A 540 3.52 -12.57 5.87
C PRO A 540 3.06 -11.11 5.79
N ASP A 541 2.63 -10.66 4.63
CA ASP A 541 2.20 -9.28 4.34
C ASP A 541 1.08 -8.73 5.27
N SER A 542 0.50 -9.58 6.08
CA SER A 542 -0.56 -9.29 7.05
C SER A 542 -0.08 -9.30 8.51
N TYR A 543 1.20 -9.07 8.76
CA TYR A 543 1.76 -9.21 10.09
C TYR A 543 1.80 -7.90 10.86
N HIS A 544 0.93 -7.80 11.88
CA HIS A 544 0.86 -6.63 12.75
C HIS A 544 1.46 -6.90 14.13
N LEU A 545 1.92 -5.83 14.79
CA LEU A 545 2.42 -5.91 16.16
C LEU A 545 1.31 -6.46 17.06
N PRO A 546 1.48 -7.64 17.67
CA PRO A 546 0.48 -8.21 18.54
C PRO A 546 0.30 -7.39 19.80
N SER A 547 -0.91 -7.46 20.39
CA SER A 547 -1.14 -6.89 21.70
C SER A 547 -0.32 -7.63 22.76
N GLY A 548 0.42 -6.89 23.57
CA GLY A 548 1.17 -7.40 24.71
C GLY A 548 0.31 -7.62 25.98
N ARG A 549 -1.00 -7.35 25.88
CA ARG A 549 -1.96 -7.45 26.99
C ARG A 549 -2.69 -8.79 26.96
N ALA A 550 -2.96 -9.33 28.15
CA ALA A 550 -3.91 -10.44 28.33
C ALA A 550 -5.31 -9.86 28.40
N THR A 551 -6.12 -10.03 27.36
CA THR A 551 -7.38 -9.30 27.21
C THR A 551 -8.57 -10.23 26.99
N THR A 552 -9.65 -10.01 27.75
CA THR A 552 -10.96 -10.59 27.49
C THR A 552 -11.80 -9.64 26.64
N HIS A 553 -12.29 -10.11 25.51
CA HIS A 553 -13.15 -9.38 24.60
C HIS A 553 -14.58 -9.91 24.74
N LYS A 554 -15.54 -8.98 24.85
CA LYS A 554 -16.99 -9.28 24.83
C LYS A 554 -17.63 -8.49 23.71
N VAL A 555 -18.15 -9.18 22.71
CA VAL A 555 -18.78 -8.58 21.52
C VAL A 555 -20.29 -8.64 21.69
N PHE A 556 -20.90 -7.47 21.78
CA PHE A 556 -22.34 -7.28 21.91
C PHE A 556 -23.00 -7.20 20.54
N ARG A 557 -24.20 -7.74 20.40
CA ARG A 557 -24.92 -7.85 19.12
C ARG A 557 -26.44 -7.91 19.32
N ASP A 558 -26.90 -7.41 20.46
CA ASP A 558 -28.31 -7.29 20.79
C ASP A 558 -28.97 -6.06 20.13
N ALA A 559 -30.24 -5.84 20.38
CA ALA A 559 -30.98 -4.72 19.80
C ALA A 559 -30.49 -3.34 20.27
N LEU A 560 -29.82 -3.23 21.42
CA LEU A 560 -29.23 -1.98 21.92
C LEU A 560 -27.82 -1.77 21.37
N HIS A 561 -27.17 -2.83 20.95
CA HIS A 561 -25.81 -2.85 20.43
C HIS A 561 -25.77 -3.56 19.05
N PRO A 562 -26.38 -2.95 18.00
CA PRO A 562 -26.61 -3.62 16.72
C PRO A 562 -25.34 -3.70 15.86
N SER A 563 -24.36 -4.48 16.34
CA SER A 563 -23.10 -4.69 15.60
C SER A 563 -23.37 -5.24 14.20
N HIS A 564 -22.73 -4.63 13.18
CA HIS A 564 -22.99 -4.99 11.78
C HIS A 564 -21.81 -4.68 10.86
N LEU A 565 -21.70 -5.46 9.78
CA LEU A 565 -20.93 -5.14 8.60
C LEU A 565 -21.75 -4.25 7.67
N LEU A 566 -21.16 -3.22 7.11
CA LEU A 566 -21.71 -2.43 6.00
C LEU A 566 -20.94 -2.79 4.73
N LEU A 567 -21.60 -3.47 3.78
CA LEU A 567 -20.97 -4.04 2.59
C LEU A 567 -21.43 -3.35 1.30
N PRO A 568 -20.53 -3.19 0.31
CA PRO A 568 -20.79 -2.48 -0.95
C PRO A 568 -21.43 -3.41 -2.00
N VAL A 569 -22.68 -3.79 -1.81
CA VAL A 569 -23.41 -4.67 -2.74
C VAL A 569 -23.69 -3.94 -4.04
N ILE A 570 -23.39 -4.59 -5.17
CA ILE A 570 -23.72 -4.11 -6.50
C ILE A 570 -25.02 -4.79 -6.96
N PRO A 571 -26.13 -4.04 -7.18
CA PRO A 571 -27.39 -4.61 -7.65
C PRO A 571 -27.23 -5.33 -9.00
N ALA A 572 -27.85 -6.49 -9.14
CA ALA A 572 -27.79 -7.29 -10.37
C ALA A 572 -28.41 -6.60 -11.59
N ASP A 573 -29.37 -5.69 -11.37
CA ASP A 573 -30.11 -4.98 -12.41
C ASP A 573 -29.52 -3.59 -12.72
N GLY A 574 -28.29 -3.34 -12.29
CA GLY A 574 -27.63 -2.05 -12.42
C GLY A 574 -27.48 -1.60 -13.88
N LYS A 575 -28.55 -1.11 -14.48
CA LYS A 575 -28.46 -0.17 -15.59
C LYS A 575 -27.86 1.11 -15.03
N ASP A 576 -26.77 1.54 -15.64
CA ASP A 576 -26.15 2.82 -15.34
C ASP A 576 -27.22 3.92 -15.33
N GLY A 577 -27.37 4.61 -14.18
CA GLY A 577 -28.19 5.80 -14.08
C GLY A 577 -27.48 7.02 -14.64
#